data_934960571598c57cd37d94f02f9a9dd5
#
_entry.id   934960571598c57cd37d94f02f9a9dd5
#
_cell.length_a   1.000
_cell.length_b   1.000
_cell.length_c   1.000
_cell.angle_alpha   90.00
_cell.angle_beta   90.00
_cell.angle_gamma   90.00
#
_symmetry.space_group_name_H-M   'P 1'
#
loop_
_entity.id
_entity.type
_entity.pdbx_description
1 polymer ?
#
loop_
_entity_poly.entity_id
_entity_poly.type
_entity_poly.pdbx_seq_one_letter_code
_entity_poly.pdbx_strand_id
1 'polypeptide(L)'
;MHEKMRVGFQTFVSDSPEEFGAIREISRDGKQVTVYVENAGEFYVPMDSVLYVQSEKVTFDCKKLDPRLRAAIGHAHDAERL
;
A
#
# COMPACT_ATOMS: atom_id res chain seq x y z
N MET A 1 7.76 -14.58 -7.00
CA MET A 1 6.60 -14.67 -7.92
C MET A 1 5.44 -13.90 -7.34
N HIS A 2 4.67 -13.23 -8.19
CA HIS A 2 3.56 -12.43 -7.74
C HIS A 2 2.23 -13.13 -7.96
N GLU A 3 1.36 -13.10 -6.95
CA GLU A 3 -0.05 -13.36 -7.14
C GLU A 3 -0.63 -12.20 -7.95
N LYS A 4 -1.77 -12.45 -8.60
CA LYS A 4 -2.48 -11.38 -9.28
C LYS A 4 -3.09 -10.43 -8.23
N MET A 5 -2.73 -9.16 -8.30
CA MET A 5 -3.25 -8.15 -7.40
C MET A 5 -4.72 -7.87 -7.68
N ARG A 6 -5.51 -7.70 -6.62
CA ARG A 6 -6.94 -7.39 -6.73
C ARG A 6 -7.32 -6.29 -5.75
N VAL A 7 -8.38 -5.60 -6.07
CA VAL A 7 -8.97 -4.61 -5.16
C VAL A 7 -9.37 -5.31 -3.86
N GLY A 8 -9.07 -4.68 -2.74
CA GLY A 8 -9.36 -5.23 -1.42
C GLY A 8 -8.19 -5.92 -0.75
N PHE A 9 -7.11 -6.22 -1.50
CA PHE A 9 -5.92 -6.83 -0.89
C PHE A 9 -5.33 -5.86 0.13
N GLN A 10 -4.86 -6.39 1.24
CA GLN A 10 -4.21 -5.60 2.29
C GLN A 10 -2.84 -5.12 1.82
N THR A 11 -2.44 -3.94 2.30
CA THR A 11 -1.17 -3.33 1.89
C THR A 11 -0.22 -3.19 3.06
N PHE A 12 1.07 -3.44 2.78
CA PHE A 12 2.15 -3.42 3.75
C PHE A 12 3.35 -2.70 3.15
N VAL A 13 4.25 -2.21 3.99
CA VAL A 13 5.55 -1.71 3.53
C VAL A 13 6.64 -2.65 4.01
N SER A 14 7.77 -2.63 3.28
CA SER A 14 8.85 -3.59 3.51
C SER A 14 9.51 -3.49 4.88
N ASP A 15 9.37 -2.36 5.55
CA ASP A 15 10.00 -2.14 6.85
C ASP A 15 9.04 -2.25 8.03
N SER A 16 7.83 -2.77 7.81
CA SER A 16 6.86 -2.90 8.90
C SER A 16 5.98 -4.13 8.70
N PRO A 17 5.68 -4.87 9.77
CA PRO A 17 4.76 -6.02 9.68
C PRO A 17 3.29 -5.64 9.74
N GLU A 18 2.97 -4.37 9.98
CA GLU A 18 1.57 -3.94 10.12
C GLU A 18 0.98 -3.52 8.79
N GLU A 19 -0.27 -3.95 8.53
CA GLU A 19 -0.96 -3.46 7.35
C GLU A 19 -1.30 -1.97 7.54
N PHE A 20 -1.31 -1.22 6.44
CA PHE A 20 -1.61 0.21 6.53
C PHE A 20 -2.87 0.60 5.75
N GLY A 21 -3.43 -0.30 4.98
CA GLY A 21 -4.62 -0.01 4.20
C GLY A 21 -4.94 -1.12 3.22
N ALA A 22 -5.52 -0.75 2.09
CA ALA A 22 -5.96 -1.73 1.10
C ALA A 22 -5.88 -1.16 -0.31
N ILE A 23 -5.80 -2.06 -1.29
CA ILE A 23 -5.86 -1.68 -2.70
C ILE A 23 -7.28 -1.23 -3.02
N ARG A 24 -7.41 -0.02 -3.53
CA ARG A 24 -8.71 0.54 -3.90
C ARG A 24 -8.98 0.42 -5.39
N GLU A 25 -7.95 0.59 -6.22
CA GLU A 25 -8.10 0.54 -7.66
C GLU A 25 -6.76 0.20 -8.31
N ILE A 26 -6.83 -0.46 -9.47
CA ILE A 26 -5.65 -0.77 -10.27
C ILE A 26 -5.87 -0.12 -11.62
N SER A 27 -4.90 0.69 -12.10
CA SER A 27 -5.05 1.38 -13.37
C SER A 27 -5.13 0.38 -14.52
N ARG A 28 -5.81 0.79 -15.60
CA ARG A 28 -6.01 -0.08 -16.77
C ARG A 28 -4.70 -0.50 -17.42
N ASP A 29 -3.72 0.41 -17.42
CA ASP A 29 -2.42 0.12 -18.03
C ASP A 29 -1.50 -0.68 -17.12
N GLY A 30 -1.94 -0.96 -15.89
CA GLY A 30 -1.15 -1.72 -14.94
C GLY A 30 0.06 -1.02 -14.37
N LYS A 31 0.17 0.30 -14.58
CA LYS A 31 1.36 1.05 -14.15
C LYS A 31 1.20 1.72 -12.79
N GLN A 32 -0.01 1.76 -12.27
CA GLN A 32 -0.31 2.50 -11.05
C GLN A 32 -1.41 1.83 -10.26
N VAL A 33 -1.34 1.93 -8.93
CA VAL A 33 -2.43 1.47 -8.08
C VAL A 33 -2.87 2.62 -7.18
N THR A 34 -4.13 2.61 -6.78
CA THR A 34 -4.65 3.51 -5.76
C THR A 34 -4.76 2.71 -4.49
N VAL A 35 -4.12 3.18 -3.42
CA VAL A 35 -4.21 2.55 -2.11
C VAL A 35 -5.00 3.45 -1.18
N TYR A 36 -5.83 2.85 -0.36
CA TYR A 36 -6.49 3.55 0.73
C TYR A 36 -5.62 3.37 1.97
N VAL A 37 -5.21 4.49 2.57
CA VAL A 37 -4.40 4.47 3.79
C VAL A 37 -5.29 4.86 4.95
N GLU A 38 -5.32 4.03 5.99
CA GLU A 38 -6.17 4.29 7.15
C GLU A 38 -5.84 5.64 7.78
N ASN A 39 -6.87 6.43 8.00
CA ASN A 39 -6.80 7.78 8.56
C ASN A 39 -6.14 8.83 7.65
N ALA A 40 -5.89 8.51 6.38
CA ALA A 40 -5.21 9.44 5.48
C ALA A 40 -5.83 9.54 4.09
N GLY A 41 -6.68 8.58 3.71
CA GLY A 41 -7.34 8.63 2.40
C GLY A 41 -6.58 7.90 1.31
N GLU A 42 -6.83 8.28 0.07
CA GLU A 42 -6.31 7.57 -1.09
C GLU A 42 -5.02 8.19 -1.61
N PHE A 43 -4.11 7.32 -2.05
CA PHE A 43 -2.84 7.72 -2.65
C PHE A 43 -2.60 6.92 -3.92
N TYR A 44 -1.98 7.55 -4.91
CA TYR A 44 -1.59 6.88 -6.15
C TYR A 44 -0.15 6.42 -6.03
N VAL A 45 0.11 5.15 -6.34
CA VAL A 45 1.43 4.56 -6.15
C VAL A 45 1.86 3.85 -7.43
N PRO A 46 3.09 4.10 -7.92
CA PRO A 46 3.58 3.40 -9.10
C PRO A 46 3.65 1.90 -8.88
N MET A 47 3.28 1.12 -9.88
CA MET A 47 3.32 -0.32 -9.79
C MET A 47 4.73 -0.85 -9.54
N ASP A 48 5.76 -0.12 -10.00
CA ASP A 48 7.14 -0.56 -9.83
C ASP A 48 7.63 -0.47 -8.37
N SER A 49 6.84 0.13 -7.48
CA SER A 49 7.15 0.12 -6.05
C SER A 49 6.66 -1.15 -5.35
N VAL A 50 5.93 -2.02 -6.06
CA VAL A 50 5.46 -3.28 -5.49
C VAL A 50 6.61 -4.28 -5.46
N LEU A 51 6.94 -4.79 -4.27
CA LEU A 51 7.96 -5.83 -4.14
C LEU A 51 7.41 -7.20 -4.44
N TYR A 52 6.25 -7.52 -3.87
CA TYR A 52 5.60 -8.81 -4.15
C TYR A 52 4.14 -8.77 -3.70
N VAL A 53 3.38 -9.73 -4.24
CA VAL A 53 1.98 -9.94 -3.90
C VAL A 53 1.84 -11.41 -3.52
N GLN A 54 1.34 -11.67 -2.32
CA GLN A 54 1.24 -13.04 -1.81
C GLN A 54 0.16 -13.13 -0.73
N SER A 55 -0.66 -14.16 -0.79
CA SER A 55 -1.69 -14.42 0.22
C SER A 55 -2.63 -13.22 0.42
N GLU A 56 -3.03 -12.60 -0.68
CA GLU A 56 -3.92 -11.43 -0.69
C GLU A 56 -3.31 -10.21 0.01
N LYS A 57 -1.99 -10.15 0.05
CA LYS A 57 -1.24 -9.05 0.64
C LYS A 57 -0.30 -8.46 -0.39
N VAL A 58 -0.22 -7.14 -0.43
CA VAL A 58 0.67 -6.41 -1.34
C VAL A 58 1.71 -5.70 -0.50
N THR A 59 2.98 -5.96 -0.74
CA THR A 59 4.07 -5.32 -0.02
C THR A 59 4.79 -4.34 -0.95
N PHE A 60 4.91 -3.10 -0.50
CA PHE A 60 5.59 -2.04 -1.24
C PHE A 60 6.99 -1.80 -0.69
N ASP A 61 7.89 -1.43 -1.58
CA ASP A 61 9.25 -1.05 -1.19
C ASP A 61 9.20 0.36 -0.58
N CYS A 62 9.48 0.45 0.72
CA CYS A 62 9.39 1.72 1.44
C CYS A 62 10.31 2.79 0.84
N LYS A 63 11.39 2.38 0.19
CA LYS A 63 12.35 3.30 -0.42
C LYS A 63 11.82 3.97 -1.68
N LYS A 64 10.81 3.38 -2.30
CA LYS A 64 10.24 3.90 -3.55
C LYS A 64 8.95 4.68 -3.35
N LEU A 65 8.53 4.84 -2.11
CA LEU A 65 7.29 5.55 -1.80
C LEU A 65 7.53 7.04 -1.63
N ASP A 66 6.56 7.83 -2.07
CA ASP A 66 6.54 9.28 -1.87
C ASP A 66 6.62 9.59 -0.38
N PRO A 67 7.37 10.64 0.03
CA PRO A 67 7.45 11.02 1.45
C PRO A 67 6.10 11.30 2.10
N ARG A 68 5.15 11.82 1.34
CA ARG A 68 3.80 12.10 1.88
C ARG A 68 3.08 10.79 2.20
N LEU A 69 3.23 9.80 1.33
CA LEU A 69 2.65 8.50 1.57
C LEU A 69 3.32 7.80 2.76
N ARG A 70 4.64 7.91 2.85
CA ARG A 70 5.37 7.33 3.97
C ARG A 70 4.93 7.94 5.31
N ALA A 71 4.71 9.24 5.32
CA ALA A 71 4.21 9.92 6.52
C ALA A 71 2.81 9.43 6.86
N ALA A 72 1.95 9.28 5.85
CA ALA A 72 0.59 8.79 6.06
C ALA A 72 0.59 7.37 6.62
N ILE A 73 1.47 6.52 6.12
CA ILE A 73 1.60 5.14 6.61
C ILE A 73 2.04 5.14 8.06
N GLY A 74 2.98 6.01 8.42
CA GLY A 74 3.45 6.12 9.80
C GLY A 74 2.36 6.51 10.78
N HIS A 75 1.29 7.15 10.31
CA HIS A 75 0.18 7.57 11.13
C HIS A 75 -1.09 6.75 10.96
N ALA A 76 -1.03 5.67 10.19
CA ALA A 76 -2.22 4.90 9.84
C ALA A 76 -2.97 4.35 11.05
N HIS A 77 -2.26 4.06 12.14
CA HIS A 77 -2.86 3.48 13.35
C HIS A 77 -2.87 4.44 14.53
N ASP A 78 -2.67 5.73 14.28
CA ASP A 78 -2.62 6.72 15.38
C ASP A 78 -3.89 6.71 16.22
N ALA A 79 -5.04 6.53 15.61
CA ALA A 79 -6.31 6.51 16.33
C ALA A 79 -6.42 5.33 17.30
N GLU A 80 -5.60 4.32 17.14
CA GLU A 80 -5.60 3.11 17.97
C GLU A 80 -4.61 3.19 19.13
N ARG A 81 -3.75 4.20 19.12
CA ARG A 81 -2.67 4.36 20.09
C ARG A 81 -3.03 5.39 21.15
N LEU A 82 -4.05 5.11 21.88
CA LEU A 82 -4.50 6.04 22.92
C LEU A 82 -3.97 5.68 24.32
#